data_098a2e4986d2e7acd89b255024821668
#
_entry.id   098a2e4986d2e7acd89b255024821668
#
_cell.length_a   1.000
_cell.length_b   1.000
_cell.length_c   1.000
_cell.angle_alpha   90.00
_cell.angle_beta   90.00
_cell.angle_gamma   90.00
#
_symmetry.space_group_name_H-M   'P 1'
#
loop_
_entity.id
_entity.type
_entity.pdbx_description
1 polymer ?
#
loop_
_entity_poly.entity_id
_entity_poly.type
_entity_poly.pdbx_seq_one_letter_code
_entity_poly.pdbx_strand_id
1 'polypeptide(L)'
;MDTFEQLEETNMTFTKQDIPQTEIQGFDETDSTRRQDKAWQPVSDRKIRVGIAGYGVCRFGAAFGFQHHPNVEIAAVCDISPERCAELAAACDCQKTYLSLEEMVKDQSLEAIFLGTDAPNHAHHAILCLNHGKHVACAVPAVFGSLEDADRLYETVKTTGLEYMMFETSAYHPACYAMRTAYEAGAFGKIIYSEGQYYHYFPTPLASHGEWRTGFPPMWYPTHSTAYYVAVTGQSFTEVSCQGFKGKIPQFQPDANRYQNPFDSEVALFRTSEGGSSRMSVCWGMRGSGGETGLAHGELGYMHGTSFQPAEDQSKLPDLSKSQLPPGMEDGGHGGSHGYLTDEFITALLENRSPLINIAWSLNMTVPGIIAHQSALNDGELLKVPQYTWPI
;
A
#
# COMPACT_ATOMS: atom_id res chain seq x y z
N MET A 1 7.37 44.80 -36.02
CA MET A 1 6.14 45.39 -35.54
C MET A 1 5.33 44.21 -35.06
N ASP A 2 5.61 43.73 -33.88
CA ASP A 2 5.08 44.04 -32.55
C ASP A 2 3.60 43.70 -32.41
N THR A 3 3.37 42.65 -31.74
CA THR A 3 2.49 42.60 -30.57
C THR A 3 2.58 41.22 -29.92
N PHE A 4 3.51 41.12 -28.94
CA PHE A 4 3.33 40.15 -27.85
C PHE A 4 2.41 40.83 -26.85
N GLU A 5 1.15 40.46 -26.84
CA GLU A 5 0.21 40.83 -25.80
C GLU A 5 0.54 40.06 -24.51
N GLN A 6 0.61 40.82 -23.45
CA GLN A 6 0.84 40.44 -22.08
C GLN A 6 -0.16 39.41 -21.62
N LEU A 7 0.32 38.21 -21.29
CA LEU A 7 -0.39 37.31 -20.38
C LEU A 7 -0.19 37.86 -18.97
N GLU A 8 -1.22 38.48 -18.43
CA GLU A 8 -1.30 38.80 -17.01
C GLU A 8 -1.07 37.51 -16.18
N GLU A 9 0.03 37.51 -15.44
CA GLU A 9 0.24 36.55 -14.35
C GLU A 9 -0.85 36.78 -13.30
N THR A 10 -1.94 36.05 -13.37
CA THR A 10 -2.83 35.89 -12.23
C THR A 10 -2.06 35.14 -11.16
N ASN A 11 -1.43 35.89 -10.27
CA ASN A 11 -0.94 35.40 -8.98
C ASN A 11 -2.12 34.86 -8.17
N MET A 12 -2.52 33.61 -8.38
CA MET A 12 -3.34 32.89 -7.42
C MET A 12 -2.46 32.62 -6.18
N THR A 13 -2.50 33.53 -5.24
CA THR A 13 -2.01 33.31 -3.87
C THR A 13 -2.95 32.28 -3.24
N PHE A 14 -2.60 31.02 -3.33
CA PHE A 14 -3.20 29.98 -2.48
C PHE A 14 -2.82 30.32 -1.03
N THR A 15 -3.80 30.72 -0.25
CA THR A 15 -3.62 30.89 1.19
C THR A 15 -3.50 29.52 1.83
N LYS A 16 -2.79 29.43 2.97
CA LYS A 16 -2.64 28.20 3.78
C LYS A 16 -3.96 27.53 4.18
N GLN A 17 -5.11 28.17 3.91
CA GLN A 17 -6.45 27.69 4.22
C GLN A 17 -7.10 26.86 3.11
N ASP A 18 -6.53 26.83 1.89
CA ASP A 18 -7.19 26.23 0.72
C ASP A 18 -6.79 24.76 0.46
N ILE A 19 -5.92 24.18 1.28
CA ILE A 19 -5.59 22.75 1.22
C ILE A 19 -5.80 22.20 2.63
N PRO A 20 -6.78 21.30 2.85
CA PRO A 20 -6.90 20.59 4.13
C PRO A 20 -5.57 19.89 4.41
N GLN A 21 -4.88 20.28 5.47
CA GLN A 21 -3.53 19.77 5.81
C GLN A 21 -3.52 18.30 6.24
N THR A 22 -4.66 17.64 6.21
CA THR A 22 -4.88 16.28 6.71
C THR A 22 -5.33 15.29 5.63
N GLU A 23 -5.66 15.73 4.41
CA GLU A 23 -6.18 14.84 3.37
C GLU A 23 -5.04 14.13 2.63
N ILE A 24 -5.00 12.82 2.78
CA ILE A 24 -4.28 11.93 1.88
C ILE A 24 -5.15 11.77 0.64
N GLN A 25 -4.60 12.06 -0.54
CA GLN A 25 -5.34 11.91 -1.80
C GLN A 25 -5.86 10.48 -1.94
N GLY A 26 -7.16 10.35 -2.25
CA GLY A 26 -7.84 9.06 -2.38
C GLY A 26 -8.22 8.39 -1.07
N PHE A 27 -7.88 8.95 0.12
CA PHE A 27 -8.16 8.30 1.39
C PHE A 27 -9.66 8.06 1.62
N ASP A 28 -10.51 9.01 1.25
CA ASP A 28 -11.97 8.92 1.40
C ASP A 28 -12.68 8.41 0.14
N GLU A 29 -11.93 8.11 -0.94
CA GLU A 29 -12.52 7.56 -2.16
C GLU A 29 -13.07 6.16 -1.92
N THR A 30 -14.32 5.92 -2.29
CA THR A 30 -15.01 4.65 -2.15
C THR A 30 -15.37 4.08 -3.52
N ASP A 31 -15.48 2.76 -3.61
CA ASP A 31 -15.97 2.06 -4.79
C ASP A 31 -17.31 1.39 -4.48
N SER A 32 -18.34 1.74 -5.24
CA SER A 32 -19.69 1.18 -5.10
C SER A 32 -20.01 0.06 -6.12
N THR A 33 -19.05 -0.35 -6.94
CA THR A 33 -19.27 -1.29 -8.06
C THR A 33 -19.19 -2.75 -7.61
N ARG A 34 -20.00 -3.16 -6.63
CA ARG A 34 -20.08 -4.57 -6.17
C ARG A 34 -21.20 -5.32 -6.87
N ARG A 35 -20.96 -6.58 -7.16
CA ARG A 35 -22.03 -7.48 -7.57
C ARG A 35 -22.80 -8.04 -6.37
N GLN A 36 -24.12 -7.84 -6.38
CA GLN A 36 -25.00 -8.31 -5.32
C GLN A 36 -25.15 -9.85 -5.27
N ASP A 37 -24.84 -10.55 -6.35
CA ASP A 37 -24.91 -12.00 -6.49
C ASP A 37 -23.65 -12.75 -6.01
N LYS A 38 -22.56 -12.05 -5.71
CA LYS A 38 -21.34 -12.63 -5.09
C LYS A 38 -21.39 -12.44 -3.56
N ALA A 39 -22.31 -13.12 -2.90
CA ALA A 39 -22.46 -13.02 -1.45
C ALA A 39 -21.22 -13.53 -0.70
N TRP A 40 -20.81 -12.79 0.32
CA TRP A 40 -19.81 -13.27 1.28
C TRP A 40 -20.29 -14.54 1.99
N GLN A 41 -19.37 -15.47 2.22
CA GLN A 41 -19.66 -16.71 2.93
C GLN A 41 -18.82 -16.79 4.21
N PRO A 42 -19.41 -17.03 5.38
CA PRO A 42 -18.64 -17.20 6.60
C PRO A 42 -17.82 -18.50 6.56
N VAL A 43 -16.55 -18.42 6.91
CA VAL A 43 -15.64 -19.58 6.96
C VAL A 43 -15.58 -20.18 8.37
N SER A 44 -15.97 -19.45 9.39
CA SER A 44 -15.92 -19.86 10.80
C SER A 44 -16.82 -18.98 11.67
N ASP A 45 -17.27 -19.51 12.82
CA ASP A 45 -17.89 -18.71 13.88
C ASP A 45 -16.87 -18.14 14.89
N ARG A 46 -15.58 -18.51 14.75
CA ARG A 46 -14.50 -18.03 15.62
C ARG A 46 -14.24 -16.55 15.42
N LYS A 47 -13.91 -15.84 16.50
CA LYS A 47 -13.40 -14.48 16.46
C LYS A 47 -11.91 -14.46 16.73
N ILE A 48 -11.18 -13.69 15.91
CA ILE A 48 -9.77 -13.35 16.12
C ILE A 48 -9.70 -12.15 17.06
N ARG A 49 -8.88 -12.24 18.09
CA ARG A 49 -8.66 -11.14 19.05
C ARG A 49 -7.56 -10.23 18.52
N VAL A 50 -7.98 -9.08 17.99
CA VAL A 50 -7.10 -8.12 17.29
C VAL A 50 -6.75 -6.94 18.20
N GLY A 51 -5.50 -6.57 18.18
CA GLY A 51 -5.01 -5.28 18.68
C GLY A 51 -4.84 -4.28 17.55
N ILE A 52 -5.12 -2.99 17.79
CA ILE A 52 -4.86 -1.91 16.83
C ILE A 52 -3.84 -0.96 17.42
N ALA A 53 -2.71 -0.77 16.72
CA ALA A 53 -1.64 0.14 17.13
C ALA A 53 -1.44 1.27 16.10
N GLY A 54 -1.62 2.52 16.53
CA GLY A 54 -1.47 3.71 15.72
C GLY A 54 -2.81 4.21 15.16
N TYR A 55 -3.36 5.24 15.79
CA TYR A 55 -4.53 5.96 15.26
C TYR A 55 -4.09 7.07 14.30
N GLY A 56 -3.05 7.78 14.72
CA GLY A 56 -2.52 8.91 13.97
C GLY A 56 -3.52 10.08 13.89
N VAL A 57 -3.11 11.15 13.23
CA VAL A 57 -3.96 12.33 13.00
C VAL A 57 -5.03 12.06 11.95
N CYS A 58 -4.76 11.16 11.00
CA CYS A 58 -5.68 10.76 9.92
C CYS A 58 -6.67 9.66 10.33
N ARG A 59 -6.69 9.23 11.60
CA ARG A 59 -7.57 8.16 12.12
C ARG A 59 -7.37 6.80 11.43
N PHE A 60 -6.18 6.57 10.90
CA PHE A 60 -5.86 5.44 10.03
C PHE A 60 -6.11 4.09 10.72
N GLY A 61 -5.82 3.97 12.05
CA GLY A 61 -6.03 2.74 12.80
C GLY A 61 -7.46 2.21 12.81
N ALA A 62 -8.47 3.07 12.72
CA ALA A 62 -9.88 2.66 12.67
C ALA A 62 -10.45 2.58 11.25
N ALA A 63 -9.72 3.07 10.23
CA ALA A 63 -10.23 3.22 8.87
C ALA A 63 -10.44 1.89 8.14
N PHE A 64 -9.73 0.83 8.53
CA PHE A 64 -9.81 -0.49 7.89
C PHE A 64 -10.99 -1.34 8.36
N GLY A 65 -11.77 -0.87 9.32
CA GLY A 65 -13.04 -1.48 9.70
C GLY A 65 -12.93 -2.83 10.45
N PHE A 66 -11.78 -3.14 11.07
CA PHE A 66 -11.62 -4.34 11.90
C PHE A 66 -12.74 -4.49 12.95
N GLN A 67 -13.17 -3.38 13.55
CA GLN A 67 -14.23 -3.32 14.55
C GLN A 67 -15.62 -3.73 14.02
N HIS A 68 -15.80 -3.79 12.70
CA HIS A 68 -17.05 -4.13 12.05
C HIS A 68 -17.05 -5.55 11.46
N HIS A 69 -15.90 -6.23 11.43
CA HIS A 69 -15.80 -7.59 10.90
C HIS A 69 -16.42 -8.61 11.85
N PRO A 70 -17.34 -9.50 11.41
CA PRO A 70 -18.05 -10.42 12.27
C PRO A 70 -17.14 -11.40 13.04
N ASN A 71 -15.99 -11.73 12.45
CA ASN A 71 -15.00 -12.64 13.05
C ASN A 71 -13.86 -11.90 13.79
N VAL A 72 -14.06 -10.63 14.18
CA VAL A 72 -13.07 -9.86 14.96
C VAL A 72 -13.64 -9.48 16.32
N GLU A 73 -12.78 -9.50 17.32
CA GLU A 73 -12.93 -8.84 18.60
C GLU A 73 -11.75 -7.87 18.76
N ILE A 74 -12.02 -6.56 18.85
CA ILE A 74 -10.97 -5.61 19.19
C ILE A 74 -10.67 -5.72 20.68
N ALA A 75 -9.59 -6.41 21.01
CA ALA A 75 -9.26 -6.75 22.39
C ALA A 75 -8.38 -5.69 23.07
N ALA A 76 -7.65 -4.87 22.31
CA ALA A 76 -6.88 -3.73 22.83
C ALA A 76 -6.58 -2.73 21.72
N VAL A 77 -6.32 -1.48 22.11
CA VAL A 77 -5.86 -0.40 21.23
C VAL A 77 -4.64 0.30 21.81
N CYS A 78 -3.81 0.87 20.93
CA CYS A 78 -2.58 1.56 21.33
C CYS A 78 -2.34 2.81 20.46
N ASP A 79 -2.03 3.92 21.10
CA ASP A 79 -1.37 5.08 20.47
C ASP A 79 -0.49 5.75 21.50
N ILE A 80 0.65 6.30 21.08
CA ILE A 80 1.60 7.00 21.98
C ILE A 80 1.01 8.31 22.55
N SER A 81 0.03 8.90 21.87
CA SER A 81 -0.75 10.02 22.37
C SER A 81 -1.93 9.52 23.19
N PRO A 82 -2.05 9.87 24.50
CA PRO A 82 -3.20 9.48 25.31
C PRO A 82 -4.54 9.92 24.72
N GLU A 83 -4.58 11.10 24.10
CA GLU A 83 -5.77 11.64 23.45
C GLU A 83 -6.20 10.77 22.26
N ARG A 84 -5.28 10.49 21.32
CA ARG A 84 -5.54 9.63 20.16
C ARG A 84 -5.85 8.19 20.56
N CYS A 85 -5.20 7.69 21.61
CA CYS A 85 -5.51 6.38 22.15
C CYS A 85 -6.95 6.30 22.68
N ALA A 86 -7.43 7.34 23.36
CA ALA A 86 -8.80 7.43 23.82
C ALA A 86 -9.81 7.54 22.66
N GLU A 87 -9.49 8.32 21.63
CA GLU A 87 -10.31 8.41 20.41
C GLU A 87 -10.38 7.06 19.67
N LEU A 88 -9.26 6.36 19.53
CA LEU A 88 -9.21 5.01 18.92
C LEU A 88 -10.03 4.01 19.75
N ALA A 89 -9.91 4.05 21.06
CA ALA A 89 -10.70 3.21 21.97
C ALA A 89 -12.20 3.43 21.79
N ALA A 90 -12.62 4.69 21.69
CA ALA A 90 -14.02 5.04 21.42
C ALA A 90 -14.48 4.58 20.02
N ALA A 91 -13.66 4.77 18.99
CA ALA A 91 -13.98 4.35 17.62
C ALA A 91 -14.11 2.83 17.46
N CYS A 92 -13.41 2.06 18.28
CA CYS A 92 -13.40 0.60 18.26
C CYS A 92 -14.27 -0.06 19.34
N ASP A 93 -14.97 0.71 20.16
CA ASP A 93 -15.69 0.25 21.36
C ASP A 93 -14.82 -0.65 22.27
N CYS A 94 -13.56 -0.26 22.44
CA CYS A 94 -12.55 -1.03 23.17
C CYS A 94 -12.19 -0.37 24.50
N GLN A 95 -12.21 -1.15 25.60
CA GLN A 95 -11.91 -0.63 26.94
C GLN A 95 -10.43 -0.72 27.32
N LYS A 96 -9.68 -1.60 26.65
CA LYS A 96 -8.28 -1.87 26.99
C LYS A 96 -7.35 -1.04 26.12
N THR A 97 -6.57 -0.17 26.75
CA THR A 97 -5.70 0.78 26.08
C THR A 97 -4.26 0.62 26.51
N TYR A 98 -3.33 0.90 25.58
CA TYR A 98 -1.90 0.97 25.84
C TYR A 98 -1.32 2.25 25.24
N LEU A 99 -0.30 2.82 25.89
CA LEU A 99 0.44 3.97 25.38
C LEU A 99 1.80 3.58 24.75
N SER A 100 2.07 2.27 24.67
CA SER A 100 3.29 1.74 24.10
C SER A 100 2.99 0.38 23.47
N LEU A 101 3.52 0.16 22.26
CA LEU A 101 3.41 -1.12 21.58
C LEU A 101 4.16 -2.23 22.34
N GLU A 102 5.29 -1.90 22.97
CA GLU A 102 6.10 -2.82 23.77
C GLU A 102 5.33 -3.40 24.98
N GLU A 103 4.39 -2.63 25.52
CA GLU A 103 3.48 -3.13 26.57
C GLU A 103 2.33 -3.94 25.96
N MET A 104 1.76 -3.46 24.84
CA MET A 104 0.63 -4.11 24.18
C MET A 104 0.98 -5.52 23.70
N VAL A 105 2.16 -5.75 23.13
CA VAL A 105 2.56 -7.07 22.60
C VAL A 105 2.68 -8.15 23.69
N LYS A 106 2.84 -7.76 24.96
CA LYS A 106 2.89 -8.69 26.11
C LYS A 106 1.51 -9.26 26.47
N ASP A 107 0.44 -8.66 25.93
CA ASP A 107 -0.93 -9.12 26.15
C ASP A 107 -1.15 -10.48 25.48
N GLN A 108 -1.24 -11.54 26.31
CA GLN A 108 -1.42 -12.90 25.84
C GLN A 108 -2.84 -13.16 25.27
N SER A 109 -3.77 -12.25 25.45
CA SER A 109 -5.09 -12.37 24.88
C SER A 109 -5.17 -11.98 23.41
N LEU A 110 -4.16 -11.26 22.88
CA LEU A 110 -4.09 -10.85 21.47
C LEU A 110 -3.53 -11.98 20.60
N GLU A 111 -4.16 -12.21 19.47
CA GLU A 111 -3.72 -13.16 18.44
C GLU A 111 -3.04 -12.44 17.28
N ALA A 112 -3.55 -11.26 16.91
CA ALA A 112 -3.03 -10.45 15.81
C ALA A 112 -2.99 -8.97 16.18
N ILE A 113 -2.12 -8.21 15.50
CA ILE A 113 -2.02 -6.75 15.66
C ILE A 113 -2.03 -6.10 14.28
N PHE A 114 -2.89 -5.09 14.12
CA PHE A 114 -2.82 -4.16 13.00
C PHE A 114 -1.91 -2.98 13.37
N LEU A 115 -0.93 -2.70 12.51
CA LEU A 115 0.05 -1.62 12.65
C LEU A 115 -0.30 -0.49 11.67
N GLY A 116 -0.86 0.60 12.18
CA GLY A 116 -1.08 1.87 11.50
C GLY A 116 -0.10 2.95 12.00
N THR A 117 1.12 2.56 12.33
CA THR A 117 2.17 3.45 12.86
C THR A 117 2.92 4.17 11.73
N ASP A 118 3.94 4.96 12.06
CA ASP A 118 4.75 5.65 11.05
C ASP A 118 5.61 4.68 10.23
N ALA A 119 5.66 4.87 8.92
CA ALA A 119 6.34 3.99 7.97
C ALA A 119 7.80 3.63 8.33
N PRO A 120 8.65 4.54 8.83
CA PRO A 120 10.00 4.19 9.26
C PRO A 120 10.07 3.14 10.37
N ASN A 121 8.98 2.94 11.11
CA ASN A 121 8.93 2.01 12.23
C ASN A 121 8.24 0.68 11.88
N HIS A 122 7.63 0.54 10.69
CA HIS A 122 6.82 -0.63 10.34
C HIS A 122 7.57 -1.96 10.52
N ALA A 123 8.76 -2.09 9.96
CA ALA A 123 9.54 -3.32 10.08
C ALA A 123 9.88 -3.65 11.54
N HIS A 124 10.33 -2.64 12.30
CA HIS A 124 10.68 -2.82 13.72
C HIS A 124 9.46 -3.25 14.56
N HIS A 125 8.33 -2.58 14.36
CA HIS A 125 7.09 -2.90 15.06
C HIS A 125 6.54 -4.27 14.66
N ALA A 126 6.60 -4.63 13.39
CA ALA A 126 6.18 -5.95 12.92
C ALA A 126 7.05 -7.07 13.51
N ILE A 127 8.36 -6.91 13.49
CA ILE A 127 9.32 -7.84 14.11
C ILE A 127 9.04 -8.00 15.61
N LEU A 128 8.75 -6.89 16.30
CA LEU A 128 8.39 -6.91 17.71
C LEU A 128 7.13 -7.74 17.97
N CYS A 129 6.07 -7.52 17.19
CA CYS A 129 4.81 -8.25 17.31
C CYS A 129 4.99 -9.75 17.02
N LEU A 130 5.67 -10.11 15.93
CA LEU A 130 5.94 -11.48 15.55
C LEU A 130 6.74 -12.23 16.63
N ASN A 131 7.78 -11.60 17.19
CA ASN A 131 8.58 -12.20 18.28
C ASN A 131 7.80 -12.39 19.60
N HIS A 132 6.65 -11.72 19.74
CA HIS A 132 5.72 -11.91 20.86
C HIS A 132 4.54 -12.83 20.51
N GLY A 133 4.61 -13.56 19.39
CA GLY A 133 3.61 -14.55 19.01
C GLY A 133 2.32 -13.93 18.41
N LYS A 134 2.40 -12.74 17.81
CA LYS A 134 1.26 -12.08 17.19
C LYS A 134 1.38 -12.10 15.68
N HIS A 135 0.31 -12.51 14.98
CA HIS A 135 0.18 -12.26 13.55
C HIS A 135 0.11 -10.76 13.28
N VAL A 136 0.54 -10.32 12.12
CA VAL A 136 0.68 -8.89 11.81
C VAL A 136 -0.02 -8.52 10.52
N ALA A 137 -0.92 -7.54 10.62
CA ALA A 137 -1.36 -6.72 9.49
C ALA A 137 -0.66 -5.36 9.60
N CYS A 138 -0.04 -4.88 8.54
CA CYS A 138 0.76 -3.66 8.57
C CYS A 138 0.40 -2.71 7.42
N ALA A 139 0.22 -1.43 7.73
CA ALA A 139 0.11 -0.41 6.70
C ALA A 139 1.36 -0.37 5.80
N VAL A 140 1.24 0.27 4.64
CA VAL A 140 2.33 0.41 3.65
C VAL A 140 3.33 1.50 4.04
N PRO A 141 4.58 1.35 3.58
CA PRO A 141 5.24 0.18 3.00
C PRO A 141 5.70 -0.81 4.07
N ALA A 142 6.03 -2.05 3.70
CA ALA A 142 6.51 -3.06 4.66
C ALA A 142 7.81 -2.65 5.34
N VAL A 143 8.71 -2.02 4.58
CA VAL A 143 9.98 -1.45 5.07
C VAL A 143 10.20 -0.07 4.44
N PHE A 144 10.99 0.78 5.09
CA PHE A 144 11.20 2.16 4.66
C PHE A 144 12.70 2.44 4.45
N GLY A 145 13.14 2.35 3.18
CA GLY A 145 14.50 2.70 2.77
C GLY A 145 15.62 1.77 3.24
N SER A 146 15.31 0.63 3.87
CA SER A 146 16.30 -0.27 4.47
C SER A 146 16.17 -1.70 3.95
N LEU A 147 17.21 -2.20 3.28
CA LEU A 147 17.31 -3.60 2.86
C LEU A 147 17.57 -4.54 4.03
N GLU A 148 18.33 -4.09 5.04
CA GLU A 148 18.56 -4.86 6.25
C GLU A 148 17.26 -5.14 7.01
N ASP A 149 16.37 -4.15 7.10
CA ASP A 149 15.07 -4.35 7.74
C ASP A 149 14.18 -5.28 6.92
N ALA A 150 14.29 -5.28 5.60
CA ALA A 150 13.58 -6.22 4.74
C ALA A 150 14.01 -7.67 5.03
N ASP A 151 15.30 -7.92 5.06
CA ASP A 151 15.86 -9.25 5.35
C ASP A 151 15.51 -9.71 6.77
N ARG A 152 15.61 -8.81 7.75
CA ARG A 152 15.25 -9.12 9.16
C ARG A 152 13.77 -9.44 9.32
N LEU A 153 12.88 -8.67 8.68
CA LEU A 153 11.45 -8.92 8.71
C LEU A 153 11.11 -10.27 8.04
N TYR A 154 11.68 -10.52 6.87
CA TYR A 154 11.49 -11.79 6.14
C TYR A 154 11.92 -13.00 6.98
N GLU A 155 13.12 -12.96 7.56
CA GLU A 155 13.62 -14.06 8.41
C GLU A 155 12.81 -14.19 9.71
N THR A 156 12.28 -13.11 10.26
CA THR A 156 11.40 -13.17 11.44
C THR A 156 10.09 -13.89 11.12
N VAL A 157 9.45 -13.57 10.00
CA VAL A 157 8.22 -14.28 9.56
C VAL A 157 8.51 -15.76 9.36
N LYS A 158 9.61 -16.11 8.69
CA LYS A 158 10.02 -17.51 8.49
C LYS A 158 10.25 -18.27 9.79
N THR A 159 10.94 -17.66 10.74
CA THR A 159 11.32 -18.34 12.00
C THR A 159 10.16 -18.45 12.98
N THR A 160 9.25 -17.49 12.98
CA THR A 160 8.07 -17.55 13.86
C THR A 160 6.95 -18.40 13.29
N GLY A 161 6.88 -18.56 11.97
CA GLY A 161 5.78 -19.23 11.29
C GLY A 161 4.43 -18.50 11.42
N LEU A 162 4.48 -17.21 11.79
CA LEU A 162 3.29 -16.37 11.93
C LEU A 162 2.99 -15.62 10.63
N GLU A 163 1.74 -15.31 10.40
CA GLU A 163 1.32 -14.59 9.20
C GLU A 163 1.62 -13.09 9.30
N TYR A 164 2.13 -12.56 8.19
CA TYR A 164 2.31 -11.13 7.95
C TYR A 164 1.60 -10.75 6.66
N MET A 165 0.81 -9.68 6.70
CA MET A 165 0.17 -9.11 5.53
C MET A 165 0.40 -7.60 5.49
N MET A 166 0.93 -7.09 4.37
CA MET A 166 0.94 -5.66 4.09
C MET A 166 -0.42 -5.24 3.54
N PHE A 167 -0.99 -4.18 4.10
CA PHE A 167 -2.28 -3.63 3.67
C PHE A 167 -2.08 -2.65 2.50
N GLU A 168 -1.70 -3.22 1.35
CA GLU A 168 -1.55 -2.48 0.10
C GLU A 168 -2.91 -2.22 -0.55
N THR A 169 -3.35 -1.01 -0.47
CA THR A 169 -4.70 -0.58 -0.89
C THR A 169 -4.93 -0.73 -2.38
N SER A 170 -3.93 -0.41 -3.24
CA SER A 170 -4.05 -0.54 -4.69
C SER A 170 -4.40 -1.96 -5.14
N ALA A 171 -4.00 -3.00 -4.39
CA ALA A 171 -4.30 -4.40 -4.72
C ALA A 171 -5.81 -4.70 -4.78
N TYR A 172 -6.62 -3.89 -4.09
CA TYR A 172 -8.07 -3.99 -4.08
C TYR A 172 -8.77 -2.81 -4.76
N HIS A 173 -8.04 -1.90 -5.42
CA HIS A 173 -8.66 -0.98 -6.37
C HIS A 173 -9.33 -1.77 -7.49
N PRO A 174 -10.47 -1.30 -8.03
CA PRO A 174 -11.22 -2.04 -9.04
C PRO A 174 -10.37 -2.51 -10.21
N ALA A 175 -9.47 -1.66 -10.70
CA ALA A 175 -8.59 -1.99 -11.83
C ALA A 175 -7.59 -3.08 -11.49
N CYS A 176 -6.87 -2.96 -10.38
CA CYS A 176 -5.85 -3.94 -9.98
C CYS A 176 -6.49 -5.29 -9.62
N TYR A 177 -7.61 -5.27 -8.89
CA TYR A 177 -8.40 -6.48 -8.59
C TYR A 177 -8.86 -7.20 -9.86
N ALA A 178 -9.44 -6.45 -10.80
CA ALA A 178 -9.91 -7.01 -12.07
C ALA A 178 -8.75 -7.56 -12.93
N MET A 179 -7.59 -6.88 -12.95
CA MET A 179 -6.38 -7.38 -13.61
C MET A 179 -5.90 -8.70 -13.00
N ARG A 180 -5.85 -8.79 -11.66
CA ARG A 180 -5.49 -10.04 -10.97
C ARG A 180 -6.44 -11.16 -11.31
N THR A 181 -7.75 -10.94 -11.22
CA THR A 181 -8.77 -11.94 -11.53
C THR A 181 -8.66 -12.43 -12.99
N ALA A 182 -8.39 -11.53 -13.94
CA ALA A 182 -8.15 -11.89 -15.34
C ALA A 182 -6.83 -12.66 -15.53
N TYR A 183 -5.76 -12.28 -14.80
CA TYR A 183 -4.47 -12.97 -14.87
C TYR A 183 -4.57 -14.40 -14.29
N GLU A 184 -5.18 -14.58 -13.13
CA GLU A 184 -5.43 -15.89 -12.50
C GLU A 184 -6.26 -16.82 -13.39
N ALA A 185 -7.18 -16.26 -14.17
CA ALA A 185 -7.94 -17.00 -15.19
C ALA A 185 -7.15 -17.33 -16.45
N GLY A 186 -5.88 -16.89 -16.55
CA GLY A 186 -5.03 -17.10 -17.71
C GLY A 186 -5.34 -16.21 -18.92
N ALA A 187 -6.17 -15.18 -18.75
CA ALA A 187 -6.63 -14.33 -19.85
C ALA A 187 -5.53 -13.49 -20.49
N PHE A 188 -4.47 -13.16 -19.75
CA PHE A 188 -3.33 -12.40 -20.29
C PHE A 188 -2.26 -13.29 -20.95
N GLY A 189 -2.16 -14.58 -20.61
CA GLY A 189 -0.91 -15.31 -20.81
C GLY A 189 0.19 -14.72 -19.92
N LYS A 190 1.42 -14.62 -20.37
CA LYS A 190 2.49 -13.90 -19.67
C LYS A 190 2.32 -12.39 -19.85
N ILE A 191 2.64 -11.63 -18.83
CA ILE A 191 2.69 -10.17 -18.94
C ILE A 191 3.96 -9.74 -19.67
N ILE A 192 3.78 -9.13 -20.85
CA ILE A 192 4.86 -8.57 -21.66
C ILE A 192 5.27 -7.20 -21.13
N TYR A 193 4.26 -6.37 -20.79
CA TYR A 193 4.47 -5.02 -20.32
C TYR A 193 3.39 -4.61 -19.30
N SER A 194 3.77 -3.92 -18.25
CA SER A 194 2.82 -3.31 -17.33
C SER A 194 3.26 -1.89 -16.91
N GLU A 195 2.28 -1.11 -16.47
CA GLU A 195 2.53 0.20 -15.86
C GLU A 195 1.80 0.30 -14.53
N GLY A 196 2.46 0.96 -13.58
CA GLY A 196 1.85 1.42 -12.34
C GLY A 196 2.32 2.82 -12.01
N GLN A 197 1.41 3.64 -11.50
CA GLN A 197 1.75 4.99 -11.08
C GLN A 197 1.07 5.33 -9.77
N TYR A 198 1.80 6.12 -8.95
CA TYR A 198 1.30 6.78 -7.76
C TYR A 198 1.72 8.24 -7.80
N TYR A 199 0.76 9.12 -8.07
CA TYR A 199 0.98 10.55 -8.18
C TYR A 199 0.21 11.27 -7.08
N HIS A 200 0.95 11.93 -6.21
CA HIS A 200 0.38 12.68 -5.11
C HIS A 200 1.16 14.00 -4.93
N TYR A 201 0.53 15.13 -5.21
CA TYR A 201 1.20 16.41 -5.15
C TYR A 201 1.42 16.87 -3.70
N PHE A 202 2.69 16.87 -3.26
CA PHE A 202 3.14 17.32 -1.94
C PHE A 202 3.92 18.64 -1.99
N PRO A 203 3.27 19.80 -2.16
CA PRO A 203 3.97 21.09 -2.19
C PRO A 203 4.57 21.46 -0.82
N THR A 204 3.97 20.97 0.27
CA THR A 204 4.40 21.18 1.65
C THR A 204 4.36 19.85 2.41
N PRO A 205 5.17 19.70 3.48
CA PRO A 205 5.07 18.53 4.34
C PRO A 205 3.67 18.35 4.91
N LEU A 206 3.20 17.11 5.02
CA LEU A 206 1.94 16.78 5.67
C LEU A 206 2.12 16.85 7.18
N ALA A 207 1.50 17.83 7.84
CA ALA A 207 1.61 18.03 9.28
C ALA A 207 1.11 16.80 10.10
N SER A 208 0.20 16.02 9.53
CA SER A 208 -0.37 14.82 10.15
C SER A 208 0.61 13.65 10.30
N HIS A 209 1.74 13.66 9.58
CA HIS A 209 2.65 12.51 9.50
C HIS A 209 4.02 12.76 10.13
N GLY A 210 4.17 13.88 10.85
CA GLY A 210 5.46 14.23 11.44
C GLY A 210 6.56 14.47 10.39
N GLU A 211 7.79 14.54 10.86
CA GLU A 211 8.94 14.91 10.00
C GLU A 211 9.37 13.81 9.02
N TRP A 212 8.93 12.56 9.21
CA TRP A 212 9.40 11.46 8.35
C TRP A 212 8.91 11.59 6.90
N ARG A 213 7.78 12.26 6.66
CA ARG A 213 7.29 12.53 5.29
C ARG A 213 7.91 13.76 4.64
N THR A 214 8.74 14.53 5.33
CA THR A 214 9.39 15.71 4.76
C THR A 214 10.49 15.28 3.81
N GLY A 215 10.26 15.46 2.50
CA GLY A 215 11.25 15.23 1.45
C GLY A 215 11.73 13.79 1.30
N PHE A 216 10.95 12.79 1.72
CA PHE A 216 11.32 11.39 1.57
C PHE A 216 11.37 10.97 0.09
N PRO A 217 12.27 10.02 -0.28
CA PRO A 217 12.39 9.56 -1.64
C PRO A 217 11.07 8.98 -2.18
N PRO A 218 10.63 9.37 -3.38
CA PRO A 218 9.37 8.84 -3.96
C PRO A 218 9.36 7.32 -4.00
N MET A 219 10.43 6.70 -4.49
CA MET A 219 10.54 5.24 -4.61
C MET A 219 10.77 4.51 -3.28
N TRP A 220 10.80 5.19 -2.12
CA TRP A 220 10.67 4.51 -0.83
C TRP A 220 9.21 4.25 -0.44
N TYR A 221 8.26 4.73 -1.27
CA TYR A 221 6.84 4.48 -1.12
C TYR A 221 6.23 3.95 -2.44
N PRO A 222 6.78 2.84 -2.98
CA PRO A 222 6.49 2.39 -4.35
C PRO A 222 5.23 1.53 -4.44
N THR A 223 4.70 1.03 -3.31
CA THR A 223 3.81 -0.12 -3.26
C THR A 223 2.53 0.10 -4.07
N HIS A 224 1.97 1.31 -4.04
CA HIS A 224 0.80 1.67 -4.84
C HIS A 224 1.03 1.61 -6.36
N SER A 225 2.26 1.79 -6.82
CA SER A 225 2.58 1.61 -8.24
C SER A 225 2.98 0.16 -8.56
N THR A 226 3.84 -0.45 -7.73
CA THR A 226 4.33 -1.82 -7.96
C THR A 226 3.25 -2.90 -7.78
N ALA A 227 2.16 -2.60 -7.08
CA ALA A 227 0.98 -3.46 -6.97
C ALA A 227 0.41 -3.85 -8.35
N TYR A 228 0.44 -2.94 -9.34
CA TYR A 228 -0.06 -3.20 -10.70
C TYR A 228 0.75 -4.23 -11.50
N TYR A 229 1.81 -4.78 -10.92
CA TYR A 229 2.46 -5.98 -11.42
C TYR A 229 2.49 -7.08 -10.36
N VAL A 230 3.02 -6.81 -9.17
CA VAL A 230 3.21 -7.85 -8.14
C VAL A 230 1.88 -8.37 -7.60
N ALA A 231 0.92 -7.49 -7.26
CA ALA A 231 -0.38 -7.94 -6.76
C ALA A 231 -1.29 -8.47 -7.88
N VAL A 232 -0.97 -8.22 -9.15
CA VAL A 232 -1.67 -8.80 -10.30
C VAL A 232 -1.18 -10.23 -10.57
N THR A 233 0.15 -10.44 -10.55
CA THR A 233 0.75 -11.67 -11.08
C THR A 233 1.30 -12.61 -10.01
N GLY A 234 1.52 -12.12 -8.80
CA GLY A 234 2.31 -12.84 -7.77
C GLY A 234 3.80 -12.94 -8.08
N GLN A 235 4.25 -12.33 -9.16
CA GLN A 235 5.63 -12.38 -9.65
C GLN A 235 6.47 -11.23 -9.09
N SER A 236 7.76 -11.17 -9.43
CA SER A 236 8.73 -10.20 -8.89
C SER A 236 9.46 -9.43 -9.99
N PHE A 237 10.18 -8.39 -9.59
CA PHE A 237 11.12 -7.66 -10.43
C PHE A 237 12.54 -8.20 -10.23
N THR A 238 13.35 -8.21 -11.29
CA THR A 238 14.71 -8.78 -11.28
C THR A 238 15.81 -7.75 -11.42
N GLU A 239 15.54 -6.66 -12.15
CA GLU A 239 16.48 -5.57 -12.42
C GLU A 239 15.69 -4.25 -12.53
N VAL A 240 16.37 -3.14 -12.27
CA VAL A 240 15.79 -1.80 -12.40
C VAL A 240 16.81 -0.78 -12.90
N SER A 241 16.34 0.14 -13.76
CA SER A 241 16.97 1.43 -14.05
C SER A 241 15.94 2.54 -13.75
N CYS A 242 16.33 3.57 -13.00
CA CYS A 242 15.43 4.62 -12.55
C CYS A 242 15.99 6.00 -12.83
N GLN A 243 15.11 6.93 -13.21
CA GLN A 243 15.43 8.35 -13.38
C GLN A 243 14.69 9.17 -12.34
N GLY A 244 15.41 10.05 -11.65
CA GLY A 244 14.87 11.01 -10.69
C GLY A 244 14.78 12.42 -11.29
N PHE A 245 13.68 13.13 -11.04
CA PHE A 245 13.51 14.53 -11.40
C PHE A 245 13.78 15.44 -10.20
N LYS A 246 14.72 16.39 -10.37
CA LYS A 246 15.07 17.40 -9.38
C LYS A 246 14.18 18.63 -9.57
N GLY A 247 13.02 18.61 -8.89
CA GLY A 247 12.07 19.72 -8.97
C GLY A 247 12.45 20.92 -8.10
N LYS A 248 11.52 21.86 -7.95
CA LYS A 248 11.71 23.09 -7.18
C LYS A 248 10.95 23.11 -5.85
N ILE A 249 10.30 22.03 -5.48
CA ILE A 249 9.56 21.94 -4.20
C ILE A 249 10.58 21.98 -3.06
N PRO A 250 10.44 22.93 -2.09
CA PRO A 250 11.48 23.17 -1.08
C PRO A 250 11.85 21.92 -0.26
N GLN A 251 10.88 21.11 0.16
CA GLN A 251 11.15 19.94 0.99
C GLN A 251 11.94 18.82 0.27
N PHE A 252 12.00 18.84 -1.07
CA PHE A 252 12.78 17.89 -1.88
C PHE A 252 14.12 18.44 -2.34
N GLN A 253 14.61 19.51 -1.70
CA GLN A 253 16.00 19.91 -1.86
C GLN A 253 16.86 19.09 -0.88
N PRO A 254 18.06 18.60 -1.28
CA PRO A 254 18.88 17.72 -0.42
C PRO A 254 19.16 18.28 0.97
N ASP A 255 19.43 19.59 1.06
CA ASP A 255 19.71 20.26 2.31
C ASP A 255 18.47 20.52 3.19
N ALA A 256 17.27 20.29 2.65
CA ALA A 256 15.99 20.55 3.32
C ALA A 256 15.33 19.31 3.92
N ASN A 257 15.92 18.13 3.72
CA ASN A 257 15.38 16.88 4.25
C ASN A 257 16.48 15.96 4.80
N ARG A 258 16.12 15.16 5.80
CA ARG A 258 17.06 14.26 6.49
C ARG A 258 17.55 13.09 5.63
N TYR A 259 16.91 12.84 4.49
CA TYR A 259 17.25 11.77 3.56
C TYR A 259 18.28 12.22 2.51
N GLN A 260 18.60 13.52 2.45
CA GLN A 260 19.40 14.13 1.39
C GLN A 260 18.84 13.81 -0.02
N ASN A 261 17.54 13.54 -0.09
CA ASN A 261 16.86 13.21 -1.33
C ASN A 261 16.72 14.44 -2.23
N PRO A 262 17.23 14.39 -3.49
CA PRO A 262 17.12 15.49 -4.43
C PRO A 262 15.90 15.39 -5.36
N PHE A 263 15.09 14.33 -5.26
CA PHE A 263 14.04 14.03 -6.23
C PHE A 263 12.66 14.22 -5.63
N ASP A 264 11.79 14.88 -6.37
CA ASP A 264 10.35 14.93 -6.08
C ASP A 264 9.53 13.96 -6.94
N SER A 265 10.16 13.37 -7.95
CA SER A 265 9.52 12.40 -8.85
C SER A 265 10.55 11.38 -9.34
N GLU A 266 10.17 10.11 -9.37
CA GLU A 266 11.02 9.03 -9.83
C GLU A 266 10.24 8.09 -10.75
N VAL A 267 10.86 7.72 -11.88
CA VAL A 267 10.30 6.82 -12.90
C VAL A 267 11.29 5.69 -13.13
N ALA A 268 10.86 4.47 -12.83
CA ALA A 268 11.65 3.26 -12.91
C ALA A 268 11.17 2.34 -14.04
N LEU A 269 12.12 1.77 -14.78
CA LEU A 269 11.89 0.67 -15.72
C LEU A 269 12.48 -0.60 -15.13
N PHE A 270 11.60 -1.56 -14.86
CA PHE A 270 11.96 -2.86 -14.31
C PHE A 270 11.97 -3.95 -15.38
N ARG A 271 12.82 -4.95 -15.20
CA ARG A 271 12.64 -6.28 -15.78
C ARG A 271 11.83 -7.13 -14.82
N THR A 272 10.89 -7.90 -15.35
CA THR A 272 10.06 -8.81 -14.57
C THR A 272 10.62 -10.23 -14.56
N SER A 273 10.26 -11.03 -13.58
CA SER A 273 10.65 -12.45 -13.50
C SER A 273 10.03 -13.30 -14.61
N GLU A 274 8.95 -12.85 -15.25
CA GLU A 274 8.36 -13.48 -16.42
C GLU A 274 9.13 -13.16 -17.72
N GLY A 275 10.09 -12.23 -17.68
CA GLY A 275 10.89 -11.80 -18.84
C GLY A 275 10.36 -10.57 -19.56
N GLY A 276 9.26 -9.99 -19.10
CA GLY A 276 8.69 -8.74 -19.59
C GLY A 276 9.35 -7.50 -18.95
N SER A 277 8.70 -6.35 -19.13
CA SER A 277 9.12 -5.08 -18.56
C SER A 277 7.96 -4.37 -17.87
N SER A 278 8.27 -3.57 -16.85
CA SER A 278 7.28 -2.77 -16.15
C SER A 278 7.78 -1.35 -15.91
N ARG A 279 6.97 -0.35 -16.22
CA ARG A 279 7.23 1.04 -15.86
C ARG A 279 6.47 1.40 -14.59
N MET A 280 7.19 1.68 -13.52
CA MET A 280 6.60 2.10 -12.24
C MET A 280 7.05 3.52 -11.91
N SER A 281 6.14 4.37 -11.47
CA SER A 281 6.43 5.76 -11.18
C SER A 281 5.76 6.24 -9.92
N VAL A 282 6.50 7.04 -9.15
CA VAL A 282 6.02 7.71 -7.94
C VAL A 282 6.41 9.17 -8.02
N CYS A 283 5.45 10.08 -7.95
CA CYS A 283 5.67 11.49 -8.21
C CYS A 283 4.95 12.37 -7.18
N TRP A 284 5.73 13.12 -6.42
CA TRP A 284 5.27 14.11 -5.45
C TRP A 284 5.20 15.53 -6.02
N GLY A 285 5.89 15.77 -7.15
CA GLY A 285 5.97 17.07 -7.81
C GLY A 285 4.91 17.31 -8.88
N MET A 286 4.13 16.30 -9.26
CA MET A 286 3.13 16.41 -10.32
C MET A 286 1.83 17.07 -9.84
N ARG A 287 1.41 18.12 -10.55
CA ARG A 287 0.13 18.79 -10.36
C ARG A 287 -0.94 18.17 -11.27
N GLY A 288 -2.19 18.26 -10.87
CA GLY A 288 -3.33 17.83 -11.67
C GLY A 288 -3.88 16.48 -11.21
N SER A 289 -4.38 15.68 -12.14
CA SER A 289 -4.90 14.35 -11.85
C SER A 289 -3.80 13.47 -11.34
N GLY A 290 -3.96 12.96 -10.15
CA GLY A 290 -3.05 12.05 -9.50
C GLY A 290 -3.71 10.69 -9.26
N GLY A 291 -3.24 10.03 -8.22
CA GLY A 291 -3.80 8.78 -7.73
C GLY A 291 -3.00 7.57 -8.19
N GLU A 292 -3.63 6.44 -8.01
CA GLU A 292 -3.09 5.12 -8.16
C GLU A 292 -3.74 4.46 -9.37
N THR A 293 -2.99 4.30 -10.46
CA THR A 293 -3.52 3.68 -11.68
C THR A 293 -2.48 2.78 -12.33
N GLY A 294 -2.95 1.88 -13.21
CA GLY A 294 -2.05 1.01 -13.95
C GLY A 294 -2.71 0.35 -15.15
N LEU A 295 -1.90 -0.37 -15.91
CA LEU A 295 -2.33 -1.15 -17.06
C LEU A 295 -1.42 -2.39 -17.22
N ALA A 296 -1.92 -3.40 -17.94
CA ALA A 296 -1.16 -4.59 -18.25
C ALA A 296 -1.43 -5.06 -19.69
N HIS A 297 -0.35 -5.41 -20.39
CA HIS A 297 -0.36 -6.05 -21.69
C HIS A 297 0.25 -7.46 -21.57
N GLY A 298 -0.55 -8.46 -21.84
CA GLY A 298 -0.11 -9.84 -21.93
C GLY A 298 -0.03 -10.34 -23.36
N GLU A 299 0.37 -11.59 -23.51
CA GLU A 299 0.40 -12.27 -24.82
C GLU A 299 -0.99 -12.43 -25.45
N LEU A 300 -2.04 -12.57 -24.60
CA LEU A 300 -3.40 -12.91 -25.00
C LEU A 300 -4.42 -11.79 -24.77
N GLY A 301 -4.03 -10.69 -24.12
CA GLY A 301 -4.95 -9.60 -23.83
C GLY A 301 -4.31 -8.40 -23.17
N TYR A 302 -5.10 -7.34 -23.11
CA TYR A 302 -4.71 -6.04 -22.58
C TYR A 302 -5.80 -5.50 -21.64
N MET A 303 -5.39 -4.83 -20.59
CA MET A 303 -6.30 -4.17 -19.66
C MET A 303 -5.81 -2.83 -19.20
N HIS A 304 -6.71 -1.84 -19.23
CA HIS A 304 -6.56 -0.53 -18.62
C HIS A 304 -7.84 -0.19 -17.87
N GLY A 305 -7.71 0.21 -16.61
CA GLY A 305 -8.89 0.30 -15.74
C GLY A 305 -9.52 -1.07 -15.53
N THR A 306 -10.85 -1.17 -15.62
CA THR A 306 -11.61 -2.41 -15.44
C THR A 306 -12.03 -3.09 -16.75
N SER A 307 -11.59 -2.56 -17.89
CA SER A 307 -11.97 -3.05 -19.22
C SER A 307 -10.88 -3.92 -19.80
N PHE A 308 -11.14 -5.22 -19.90
CA PHE A 308 -10.26 -6.19 -20.55
C PHE A 308 -10.56 -6.27 -22.06
N GLN A 309 -9.50 -6.29 -22.86
CA GLN A 309 -9.56 -6.43 -24.31
C GLN A 309 -8.76 -7.67 -24.71
N PRO A 310 -9.40 -8.79 -25.06
CA PRO A 310 -8.72 -10.00 -25.50
C PRO A 310 -8.16 -9.86 -26.90
N ALA A 311 -7.09 -10.58 -27.19
CA ALA A 311 -6.54 -10.70 -28.52
C ALA A 311 -7.46 -11.50 -29.46
N GLU A 312 -8.19 -12.49 -28.90
CA GLU A 312 -9.09 -13.38 -29.65
C GLU A 312 -10.46 -13.52 -28.93
N ASP A 313 -10.91 -14.67 -28.53
CA ASP A 313 -12.28 -14.92 -28.03
C ASP A 313 -12.51 -14.47 -26.56
N GLN A 314 -13.59 -13.70 -26.29
CA GLN A 314 -14.00 -13.19 -24.97
C GLN A 314 -14.75 -14.20 -24.10
N SER A 315 -15.11 -15.38 -24.60
CA SER A 315 -16.03 -16.30 -23.92
C SER A 315 -15.53 -16.91 -22.61
N LYS A 316 -14.28 -16.64 -22.22
CA LYS A 316 -13.59 -17.25 -21.07
C LYS A 316 -13.28 -16.29 -19.92
N LEU A 317 -13.64 -15.01 -20.04
CA LEU A 317 -13.37 -14.09 -18.93
C LEU A 317 -14.30 -14.38 -17.74
N PRO A 318 -13.73 -14.53 -16.53
CA PRO A 318 -14.54 -14.59 -15.33
C PRO A 318 -15.21 -13.25 -15.07
N ASP A 319 -16.12 -13.23 -14.12
CA ASP A 319 -16.61 -11.97 -13.59
C ASP A 319 -15.50 -11.25 -12.80
N LEU A 320 -15.11 -10.07 -13.30
CA LEU A 320 -14.00 -9.26 -12.79
C LEU A 320 -14.39 -8.37 -11.61
N SER A 321 -15.66 -8.35 -11.19
CA SER A 321 -16.13 -7.54 -10.08
C SER A 321 -15.78 -8.16 -8.73
N LYS A 322 -15.60 -7.30 -7.71
CA LYS A 322 -15.36 -7.74 -6.33
C LYS A 322 -16.60 -8.44 -5.74
N SER A 323 -16.39 -9.40 -4.84
CA SER A 323 -17.45 -9.99 -4.03
C SER A 323 -18.01 -9.01 -3.00
N GLN A 324 -19.15 -9.36 -2.38
CA GLN A 324 -19.62 -8.61 -1.23
C GLN A 324 -18.68 -8.80 -0.04
N LEU A 325 -18.63 -7.79 0.82
CA LEU A 325 -17.93 -7.86 2.10
C LEU A 325 -18.82 -8.55 3.17
N PRO A 326 -18.23 -8.98 4.30
CA PRO A 326 -18.97 -9.44 5.45
C PRO A 326 -20.09 -8.50 5.87
N PRO A 327 -21.21 -8.98 6.40
CA PRO A 327 -22.28 -8.13 6.92
C PRO A 327 -21.76 -7.15 7.98
N GLY A 328 -22.08 -5.88 7.81
CA GLY A 328 -21.66 -4.79 8.69
C GLY A 328 -20.38 -4.09 8.29
N MET A 329 -19.61 -4.64 7.34
CA MET A 329 -18.43 -3.98 6.80
C MET A 329 -18.76 -3.09 5.59
N GLU A 330 -18.03 -2.00 5.49
CA GLU A 330 -18.03 -1.11 4.32
C GLU A 330 -16.72 -1.27 3.54
N ASP A 331 -16.72 -0.86 2.27
CA ASP A 331 -15.51 -0.85 1.44
C ASP A 331 -14.43 0.02 2.06
N GLY A 332 -14.81 1.14 2.63
CA GLY A 332 -13.90 2.14 3.19
C GLY A 332 -13.19 2.97 2.11
N GLY A 333 -12.14 3.66 2.51
CA GLY A 333 -11.38 4.56 1.66
C GLY A 333 -10.39 3.87 0.70
N HIS A 334 -9.52 4.66 0.07
CA HIS A 334 -8.55 4.24 -0.94
C HIS A 334 -9.20 3.35 -2.02
N GLY A 335 -10.16 3.91 -2.77
CA GLY A 335 -10.84 3.19 -3.84
C GLY A 335 -11.65 1.98 -3.36
N GLY A 336 -12.14 1.99 -2.13
CA GLY A 336 -12.94 0.90 -1.58
C GLY A 336 -12.13 -0.37 -1.29
N SER A 337 -10.93 -0.22 -0.75
CA SER A 337 -10.01 -1.34 -0.51
C SER A 337 -9.94 -1.81 0.95
N HIS A 338 -10.29 -0.92 1.91
CA HIS A 338 -10.02 -1.15 3.33
C HIS A 338 -10.69 -2.41 3.87
N GLY A 339 -12.00 -2.56 3.62
CA GLY A 339 -12.76 -3.71 4.10
C GLY A 339 -12.25 -5.04 3.52
N TYR A 340 -11.84 -5.04 2.25
CA TYR A 340 -11.32 -6.24 1.59
C TYR A 340 -9.96 -6.68 2.14
N LEU A 341 -9.09 -5.73 2.49
CA LEU A 341 -7.81 -6.05 3.13
C LEU A 341 -8.03 -6.69 4.50
N THR A 342 -8.97 -6.15 5.26
CA THR A 342 -9.34 -6.72 6.58
C THR A 342 -9.96 -8.10 6.44
N ASP A 343 -10.92 -8.28 5.53
CA ASP A 343 -11.59 -9.57 5.30
C ASP A 343 -10.58 -10.64 4.85
N GLU A 344 -9.66 -10.31 3.93
CA GLU A 344 -8.61 -11.22 3.49
C GLU A 344 -7.68 -11.64 4.64
N PHE A 345 -7.21 -10.69 5.45
CA PHE A 345 -6.33 -11.01 6.56
C PHE A 345 -7.02 -11.90 7.60
N ILE A 346 -8.23 -11.57 8.01
CA ILE A 346 -8.98 -12.33 9.00
C ILE A 346 -9.37 -13.73 8.47
N THR A 347 -9.83 -13.80 7.22
CA THR A 347 -10.15 -15.07 6.57
C THR A 347 -8.92 -15.97 6.46
N ALA A 348 -7.78 -15.43 6.07
CA ALA A 348 -6.52 -16.18 6.00
C ALA A 348 -6.14 -16.80 7.35
N LEU A 349 -6.26 -16.04 8.44
CA LEU A 349 -6.01 -16.57 9.80
C LEU A 349 -6.99 -17.65 10.20
N LEU A 350 -8.28 -17.51 9.86
CA LEU A 350 -9.30 -18.51 10.17
C LEU A 350 -9.13 -19.81 9.39
N GLU A 351 -8.66 -19.72 8.17
CA GLU A 351 -8.38 -20.85 7.28
C GLU A 351 -6.98 -21.45 7.45
N ASN A 352 -6.14 -20.86 8.30
CA ASN A 352 -4.74 -21.24 8.50
C ASN A 352 -3.95 -21.28 7.18
N ARG A 353 -4.14 -20.29 6.33
CA ARG A 353 -3.39 -20.08 5.08
C ARG A 353 -2.67 -18.74 5.09
N SER A 354 -1.68 -18.62 4.24
CA SER A 354 -1.05 -17.32 4.01
C SER A 354 -2.03 -16.34 3.36
N PRO A 355 -2.02 -15.06 3.80
CA PRO A 355 -2.81 -14.02 3.17
C PRO A 355 -2.26 -13.69 1.78
N LEU A 356 -3.09 -13.09 0.93
CA LEU A 356 -2.75 -12.73 -0.45
C LEU A 356 -1.46 -11.90 -0.51
N ILE A 357 -1.40 -10.81 0.25
CA ILE A 357 -0.23 -9.92 0.28
C ILE A 357 0.68 -10.34 1.45
N ASN A 358 1.15 -11.59 1.38
CA ASN A 358 2.07 -12.17 2.37
C ASN A 358 3.45 -11.46 2.37
N ILE A 359 4.35 -11.92 3.22
CA ILE A 359 5.68 -11.30 3.37
C ILE A 359 6.45 -11.20 2.06
N ALA A 360 6.39 -12.21 1.18
CA ALA A 360 7.12 -12.17 -0.08
C ALA A 360 6.53 -11.12 -1.04
N TRP A 361 5.22 -11.09 -1.20
CA TRP A 361 4.57 -10.06 -2.03
C TRP A 361 4.80 -8.66 -1.46
N SER A 362 4.74 -8.52 -0.14
CA SER A 362 4.98 -7.24 0.54
C SER A 362 6.38 -6.70 0.24
N LEU A 363 7.40 -7.55 0.34
CA LEU A 363 8.78 -7.16 0.06
C LEU A 363 9.05 -7.02 -1.44
N ASN A 364 8.46 -7.86 -2.29
CA ASN A 364 8.56 -7.72 -3.75
C ASN A 364 7.84 -6.47 -4.29
N MET A 365 6.93 -5.86 -3.55
CA MET A 365 6.37 -4.54 -3.86
C MET A 365 7.21 -3.40 -3.29
N THR A 366 7.86 -3.58 -2.14
CA THR A 366 8.54 -2.50 -1.41
C THR A 366 10.01 -2.36 -1.80
N VAL A 367 10.78 -3.47 -1.77
CA VAL A 367 12.24 -3.47 -1.98
C VAL A 367 12.66 -2.97 -3.37
N PRO A 368 11.93 -3.28 -4.45
CA PRO A 368 12.26 -2.75 -5.78
C PRO A 368 12.37 -1.22 -5.82
N GLY A 369 11.55 -0.51 -5.05
CA GLY A 369 11.63 0.95 -4.97
C GLY A 369 12.87 1.45 -4.26
N ILE A 370 13.35 0.76 -3.24
CA ILE A 370 14.62 1.11 -2.56
C ILE A 370 15.77 1.03 -3.55
N ILE A 371 15.82 -0.05 -4.35
CA ILE A 371 16.85 -0.24 -5.39
C ILE A 371 16.67 0.79 -6.53
N ALA A 372 15.42 1.11 -6.90
CA ALA A 372 15.13 2.13 -7.91
C ALA A 372 15.66 3.51 -7.48
N HIS A 373 15.47 3.90 -6.23
CA HIS A 373 16.05 5.15 -5.72
C HIS A 373 17.58 5.13 -5.75
N GLN A 374 18.23 4.01 -5.40
CA GLN A 374 19.69 3.87 -5.54
C GLN A 374 20.13 4.01 -7.00
N SER A 375 19.41 3.41 -7.94
CA SER A 375 19.65 3.59 -9.38
C SER A 375 19.56 5.07 -9.80
N ALA A 376 18.51 5.78 -9.35
CA ALA A 376 18.32 7.19 -9.67
C ALA A 376 19.45 8.08 -9.11
N LEU A 377 19.96 7.78 -7.92
CA LEU A 377 21.12 8.47 -7.34
C LEU A 377 22.43 8.21 -8.12
N ASN A 378 22.49 7.12 -8.88
CA ASN A 378 23.61 6.68 -9.70
C ASN A 378 23.32 6.86 -11.21
N ASP A 379 22.68 7.95 -11.60
CA ASP A 379 22.41 8.33 -12.99
C ASP A 379 21.70 7.24 -13.83
N GLY A 380 20.84 6.43 -13.19
CA GLY A 380 20.06 5.38 -13.84
C GLY A 380 20.80 4.05 -14.04
N GLU A 381 21.83 3.78 -13.25
CA GLU A 381 22.56 2.52 -13.28
C GLU A 381 21.59 1.33 -13.19
N LEU A 382 21.79 0.31 -14.05
CA LEU A 382 21.02 -0.91 -14.02
C LEU A 382 21.43 -1.77 -12.82
N LEU A 383 20.54 -1.90 -11.84
CA LEU A 383 20.78 -2.64 -10.60
C LEU A 383 19.93 -3.90 -10.52
N LYS A 384 20.46 -4.91 -9.83
CA LYS A 384 19.73 -6.13 -9.49
C LYS A 384 18.76 -5.86 -8.34
N VAL A 385 17.58 -6.46 -8.42
CA VAL A 385 16.53 -6.39 -7.39
C VAL A 385 16.51 -7.72 -6.63
N PRO A 386 16.65 -7.70 -5.29
CA PRO A 386 16.41 -8.89 -4.45
C PRO A 386 14.99 -9.42 -4.65
N GLN A 387 14.84 -10.74 -4.66
CA GLN A 387 13.56 -11.41 -4.82
C GLN A 387 13.28 -12.26 -3.59
N TYR A 388 12.04 -12.17 -3.09
CA TYR A 388 11.57 -12.93 -1.94
C TYR A 388 10.55 -13.96 -2.40
N THR A 389 10.65 -15.16 -1.84
CA THR A 389 9.71 -16.25 -2.12
C THR A 389 9.07 -16.71 -0.82
N TRP A 390 7.82 -17.14 -0.89
CA TRP A 390 7.11 -17.67 0.27
C TRP A 390 6.55 -19.04 -0.11
N PRO A 391 6.69 -20.05 0.75
CA PRO A 391 6.06 -21.34 0.50
C PRO A 391 4.55 -21.15 0.41
N ILE A 392 3.96 -21.65 -0.64
CA ILE A 392 2.52 -21.76 -0.81
C ILE A 392 2.01 -22.95 0.00
#